data_c7f90e90f70c6f830c71e18914622f6c
#
_entry.id   c7f90e90f70c6f830c71e18914622f6c
#
_cell.length_a   1.000
_cell.length_b   1.000
_cell.length_c   1.000
_cell.angle_alpha   90.00
_cell.angle_beta   90.00
_cell.angle_gamma   90.00
#
_symmetry.space_group_name_H-M   'P 1'
#
loop_
_entity.id
_entity.type
_entity.pdbx_description
1 polymer ?
#
loop_
_entity_poly.entity_id
_entity_poly.type
_entity_poly.pdbx_seq_one_letter_code
_entity_poly.pdbx_strand_id
1 'polypeptide(L)'
;MIMSKKEKIFRTTKEVLKTAKRRKTSSTRWLQRQINDPYVRQAQAEGKRSRAAYKIIQIDEKYKIFNLGDSVLDLGAAPGSWTEVALERAGGFTLAIDILDMDSIKKAVILKADLQEEESVDLIKKLSVDKFDVVLSDMAASTTGHKSTDHIRTQALAELAALYAVDFLKNGGTFCAKVFQGGTHGDLLLELKKNFKTIKHYKPDASRKGSPETYVIAKGFKE
;
A
#
# COMPACT_ATOMS: atom_id res chain seq x y z
N MET A 1 11.85 13.66 -33.28
CA MET A 1 10.80 13.40 -32.26
C MET A 1 11.49 13.28 -30.91
N ILE A 2 11.37 14.28 -30.03
CA ILE A 2 12.04 14.28 -28.71
C ILE A 2 11.23 13.39 -27.78
N MET A 3 11.85 12.31 -27.29
CA MET A 3 11.19 11.39 -26.34
C MET A 3 10.82 12.11 -25.04
N SER A 4 9.63 11.82 -24.52
CA SER A 4 9.16 12.38 -23.26
C SER A 4 10.07 11.95 -22.07
N LYS A 5 10.10 12.75 -20.98
CA LYS A 5 10.90 12.42 -19.78
C LYS A 5 10.53 11.03 -19.21
N LYS A 6 9.24 10.64 -19.26
CA LYS A 6 8.74 9.31 -18.87
C LYS A 6 9.34 8.20 -19.74
N GLU A 7 9.36 8.34 -21.07
CA GLU A 7 9.92 7.33 -21.98
C GLU A 7 11.42 7.10 -21.75
N LYS A 8 12.19 8.17 -21.42
CA LYS A 8 13.61 8.06 -21.08
C LYS A 8 13.86 7.24 -19.81
N ILE A 9 13.01 7.36 -18.78
CA ILE A 9 13.14 6.62 -17.52
C ILE A 9 12.98 5.10 -17.73
N PHE A 10 12.10 4.68 -18.65
CA PHE A 10 11.84 3.27 -18.93
C PHE A 10 12.82 2.62 -19.91
N ARG A 11 13.55 3.38 -20.73
CA ARG A 11 14.47 2.89 -21.77
C ARG A 11 15.95 2.93 -21.43
N THR A 12 16.34 3.07 -20.16
CA THR A 12 17.76 3.11 -19.76
C THR A 12 18.41 1.73 -19.86
N THR A 13 19.70 1.69 -20.22
CA THR A 13 20.54 0.49 -20.21
C THR A 13 20.58 -0.13 -18.82
N LYS A 14 20.67 -1.46 -18.76
CA LYS A 14 20.74 -2.21 -17.50
C LYS A 14 22.02 -1.84 -16.76
N GLU A 15 21.87 -1.28 -15.56
CA GLU A 15 23.00 -0.97 -14.69
C GLU A 15 23.47 -2.23 -13.92
N VAL A 16 24.80 -2.37 -13.78
CA VAL A 16 25.43 -3.47 -13.05
C VAL A 16 25.99 -2.96 -11.74
N LEU A 17 25.71 -3.67 -10.66
CA LEU A 17 26.18 -3.32 -9.32
C LEU A 17 27.70 -3.48 -9.20
N LYS A 18 28.44 -2.38 -9.05
CA LYS A 18 29.90 -2.36 -8.96
C LYS A 18 30.46 -3.04 -7.70
N THR A 19 29.68 -3.14 -6.63
CA THR A 19 30.07 -3.69 -5.32
C THR A 19 29.59 -5.13 -5.08
N ALA A 20 29.19 -5.87 -6.12
CA ALA A 20 28.63 -7.22 -6.02
C ALA A 20 29.54 -8.23 -5.30
N LYS A 21 30.86 -8.18 -5.55
CA LYS A 21 31.84 -9.15 -5.01
C LYS A 21 31.97 -9.15 -3.47
N ARG A 22 31.52 -8.11 -2.78
CA ARG A 22 31.66 -7.95 -1.32
C ARG A 22 30.37 -8.20 -0.54
N ARG A 23 29.29 -8.68 -1.19
CA ARG A 23 27.96 -8.79 -0.58
C ARG A 23 27.40 -10.21 -0.70
N LYS A 24 26.47 -10.56 0.24
CA LYS A 24 25.70 -11.80 0.13
C LYS A 24 24.90 -11.81 -1.19
N THR A 25 24.77 -12.98 -1.81
CA THR A 25 24.09 -13.17 -3.11
C THR A 25 22.65 -12.62 -3.10
N SER A 26 21.92 -12.81 -2.00
CA SER A 26 20.55 -12.28 -1.83
C SER A 26 20.52 -10.75 -1.86
N SER A 27 21.41 -10.09 -1.11
CA SER A 27 21.53 -8.64 -1.08
C SER A 27 21.95 -8.07 -2.45
N THR A 28 22.86 -8.75 -3.15
CA THR A 28 23.31 -8.38 -4.51
C THR A 28 22.14 -8.44 -5.48
N ARG A 29 21.36 -9.53 -5.47
CA ARG A 29 20.16 -9.67 -6.33
C ARG A 29 19.08 -8.63 -6.02
N TRP A 30 18.90 -8.31 -4.74
CA TRP A 30 17.94 -7.28 -4.33
C TRP A 30 18.37 -5.89 -4.83
N LEU A 31 19.61 -5.48 -4.56
CA LEU A 31 20.14 -4.20 -5.03
C LEU A 31 20.13 -4.09 -6.56
N GLN A 32 20.52 -5.16 -7.27
CA GLN A 32 20.52 -5.20 -8.73
C GLN A 32 19.10 -5.00 -9.30
N ARG A 33 18.08 -5.52 -8.61
CA ARG A 33 16.67 -5.27 -8.96
C ARG A 33 16.27 -3.83 -8.67
N GLN A 34 16.70 -3.25 -7.54
CA GLN A 34 16.35 -1.87 -7.16
C GLN A 34 16.91 -0.85 -8.16
N ILE A 35 18.19 -0.90 -8.50
CA ILE A 35 18.82 0.05 -9.43
C ILE A 35 18.27 -0.03 -10.85
N ASN A 36 17.69 -1.18 -11.24
CA ASN A 36 17.09 -1.39 -12.55
C ASN A 36 15.57 -1.27 -12.59
N ASP A 37 14.95 -0.97 -11.44
CA ASP A 37 13.51 -0.81 -11.35
C ASP A 37 13.10 0.59 -11.86
N PRO A 38 12.33 0.69 -12.96
CA PRO A 38 11.97 1.97 -13.54
C PRO A 38 11.16 2.84 -12.58
N TYR A 39 10.31 2.23 -11.74
CA TYR A 39 9.52 2.97 -10.74
C TYR A 39 10.37 3.49 -9.58
N VAL A 40 11.49 2.82 -9.23
CA VAL A 40 12.45 3.36 -8.25
C VAL A 40 13.10 4.62 -8.80
N ARG A 41 13.56 4.58 -10.05
CA ARG A 41 14.16 5.75 -10.72
C ARG A 41 13.16 6.90 -10.87
N GLN A 42 11.93 6.56 -11.24
CA GLN A 42 10.87 7.55 -11.36
C GLN A 42 10.56 8.18 -10.01
N ALA A 43 10.44 7.40 -8.92
CA ALA A 43 10.22 7.89 -7.59
C ALA A 43 11.32 8.88 -7.16
N GLN A 44 12.58 8.54 -7.39
CA GLN A 44 13.70 9.44 -7.11
C GLN A 44 13.65 10.73 -7.93
N ALA A 45 13.30 10.65 -9.22
CA ALA A 45 13.20 11.81 -10.10
C ALA A 45 12.03 12.75 -9.76
N GLU A 46 10.95 12.21 -9.18
CA GLU A 46 9.73 12.93 -8.80
C GLU A 46 9.68 13.27 -7.30
N GLY A 47 10.72 12.92 -6.52
CA GLY A 47 10.79 13.19 -5.07
C GLY A 47 9.79 12.37 -4.24
N LYS A 48 9.29 11.24 -4.76
CA LYS A 48 8.42 10.34 -4.00
C LYS A 48 9.23 9.47 -3.03
N ARG A 49 8.69 9.18 -1.85
CA ARG A 49 9.38 8.39 -0.81
C ARG A 49 9.77 7.00 -1.28
N SER A 50 8.93 6.35 -2.07
CA SER A 50 9.25 5.05 -2.66
C SER A 50 8.46 4.76 -3.94
N ARG A 51 8.84 3.68 -4.63
CA ARG A 51 8.11 3.15 -5.78
C ARG A 51 6.67 2.72 -5.46
N ALA A 52 6.35 2.48 -4.18
CA ALA A 52 5.02 2.07 -3.75
C ALA A 52 3.95 3.12 -4.08
N ALA A 53 4.33 4.40 -4.16
CA ALA A 53 3.44 5.48 -4.57
C ALA A 53 2.73 5.18 -5.92
N TYR A 54 3.44 4.57 -6.88
CA TYR A 54 2.84 4.29 -8.20
C TYR A 54 1.81 3.16 -8.18
N LYS A 55 1.82 2.30 -7.18
CA LYS A 55 0.80 1.27 -7.02
C LYS A 55 -0.56 1.92 -6.73
N ILE A 56 -0.60 2.78 -5.70
CA ILE A 56 -1.85 3.45 -5.32
C ILE A 56 -2.29 4.48 -6.35
N ILE A 57 -1.36 5.17 -7.02
CA ILE A 57 -1.67 6.08 -8.14
C ILE A 57 -2.39 5.31 -9.25
N GLN A 58 -1.88 4.15 -9.69
CA GLN A 58 -2.49 3.34 -10.75
C GLN A 58 -3.83 2.72 -10.32
N ILE A 59 -3.96 2.35 -9.04
CA ILE A 59 -5.23 1.90 -8.46
C ILE A 59 -6.26 3.03 -8.52
N ASP A 60 -5.89 4.22 -8.07
CA ASP A 60 -6.78 5.38 -8.08
C ASP A 60 -7.15 5.83 -9.51
N GLU A 61 -6.20 5.87 -10.42
CA GLU A 61 -6.46 6.19 -11.83
C GLU A 61 -7.55 5.28 -12.43
N LYS A 62 -7.53 3.99 -12.07
CA LYS A 62 -8.45 2.99 -12.61
C LYS A 62 -9.78 2.92 -11.86
N TYR A 63 -9.76 3.00 -10.55
CA TYR A 63 -10.94 2.72 -9.71
C TYR A 63 -11.52 3.94 -9.02
N LYS A 64 -10.82 5.09 -9.08
CA LYS A 64 -11.26 6.34 -8.45
C LYS A 64 -11.58 6.11 -6.97
N ILE A 65 -10.56 5.73 -6.21
CA ILE A 65 -10.73 5.40 -4.79
C ILE A 65 -10.73 6.64 -3.89
N PHE A 66 -10.20 7.76 -4.37
CA PHE A 66 -10.18 9.04 -3.66
C PHE A 66 -11.14 10.04 -4.29
N ASN A 67 -11.85 10.80 -3.45
CA ASN A 67 -12.53 12.03 -3.81
C ASN A 67 -11.91 13.19 -3.03
N LEU A 68 -12.07 14.41 -3.53
CA LEU A 68 -11.56 15.59 -2.84
C LEU A 68 -12.28 15.79 -1.50
N GLY A 69 -11.51 15.94 -0.44
CA GLY A 69 -12.00 16.08 0.93
C GLY A 69 -12.07 14.76 1.71
N ASP A 70 -11.89 13.58 1.06
CA ASP A 70 -11.94 12.30 1.76
C ASP A 70 -10.91 12.21 2.90
N SER A 71 -11.35 11.70 4.03
CA SER A 71 -10.50 11.30 5.14
C SER A 71 -9.94 9.90 4.91
N VAL A 72 -8.65 9.70 5.20
CA VAL A 72 -7.91 8.47 4.86
C VAL A 72 -7.22 7.88 6.08
N LEU A 73 -7.38 6.58 6.29
CA LEU A 73 -6.61 5.76 7.22
C LEU A 73 -5.65 4.87 6.43
N ASP A 74 -4.35 5.03 6.63
CA ASP A 74 -3.28 4.28 5.95
C ASP A 74 -2.62 3.31 6.94
N LEU A 75 -2.88 2.01 6.79
CA LEU A 75 -2.43 0.93 7.66
C LEU A 75 -1.16 0.27 7.09
N GLY A 76 -0.07 0.25 7.88
CA GLY A 76 1.24 -0.18 7.41
C GLY A 76 1.87 0.86 6.48
N ALA A 77 1.82 2.13 6.90
CA ALA A 77 2.09 3.27 6.05
C ALA A 77 3.56 3.47 5.70
N ALA A 78 4.51 2.99 6.52
CA ALA A 78 5.93 3.25 6.33
C ALA A 78 6.45 2.82 4.93
N PRO A 79 7.21 3.65 4.25
CA PRO A 79 7.78 4.94 4.62
C PRO A 79 6.87 6.17 4.35
N GLY A 80 5.57 6.01 4.13
CA GLY A 80 4.60 7.08 3.91
C GLY A 80 4.27 7.39 2.45
N SER A 81 4.58 6.46 1.53
CA SER A 81 4.36 6.69 0.09
C SER A 81 2.88 6.74 -0.29
N TRP A 82 2.04 5.94 0.35
CA TRP A 82 0.61 5.94 0.11
C TRP A 82 -0.06 7.13 0.81
N THR A 83 0.41 7.45 2.01
CA THR A 83 0.00 8.64 2.75
C THR A 83 0.19 9.94 1.95
N GLU A 84 1.37 10.11 1.31
CA GLU A 84 1.63 11.28 0.45
C GLU A 84 0.65 11.35 -0.73
N VAL A 85 0.39 10.23 -1.40
CA VAL A 85 -0.56 10.19 -2.53
C VAL A 85 -1.99 10.44 -2.05
N ALA A 86 -2.38 9.92 -0.89
CA ALA A 86 -3.70 10.19 -0.29
C ALA A 86 -3.88 11.69 -0.03
N LEU A 87 -2.90 12.36 0.57
CA LEU A 87 -2.92 13.81 0.78
C LEU A 87 -2.98 14.60 -0.54
N GLU A 88 -2.27 14.17 -1.57
CA GLU A 88 -2.27 14.81 -2.89
C GLU A 88 -3.63 14.66 -3.61
N ARG A 89 -4.30 13.51 -3.44
CA ARG A 89 -5.53 13.16 -4.19
C ARG A 89 -6.80 13.51 -3.43
N ALA A 90 -6.84 13.20 -2.15
CA ALA A 90 -8.00 13.43 -1.29
C ALA A 90 -7.90 14.78 -0.56
N GLY A 91 -6.76 15.07 0.05
CA GLY A 91 -6.52 16.35 0.74
C GLY A 91 -7.23 16.52 2.07
N GLY A 92 -8.03 15.53 2.52
CA GLY A 92 -8.70 15.52 3.81
C GLY A 92 -7.82 15.03 4.96
N PHE A 93 -8.41 14.80 6.12
CA PHE A 93 -7.71 14.27 7.28
C PHE A 93 -7.08 12.91 6.94
N THR A 94 -5.78 12.77 7.19
CA THR A 94 -5.05 11.54 6.90
C THR A 94 -4.30 11.08 8.13
N LEU A 95 -4.62 9.86 8.59
CA LEU A 95 -3.96 9.17 9.69
C LEU A 95 -3.16 7.99 9.12
N ALA A 96 -1.85 8.00 9.35
CA ALA A 96 -0.92 6.96 8.90
C ALA A 96 -0.38 6.19 10.09
N ILE A 97 -0.47 4.86 10.06
CA ILE A 97 -0.07 4.00 11.18
C ILE A 97 0.93 2.96 10.69
N ASP A 98 2.02 2.81 11.42
CA ASP A 98 2.98 1.71 11.21
C ASP A 98 3.68 1.35 12.51
N ILE A 99 4.15 0.11 12.61
CA ILE A 99 5.02 -0.35 13.69
C ILE A 99 6.44 0.23 13.57
N LEU A 100 6.83 0.61 12.36
CA LEU A 100 8.12 1.24 12.05
C LEU A 100 8.06 2.75 12.23
N ASP A 101 9.20 3.35 12.55
CA ASP A 101 9.33 4.80 12.54
C ASP A 101 9.22 5.34 11.11
N MET A 102 8.58 6.49 10.99
CA MET A 102 8.36 7.16 9.73
C MET A 102 8.64 8.66 9.87
N ASP A 103 9.33 9.24 8.88
CA ASP A 103 9.55 10.68 8.81
C ASP A 103 8.22 11.42 8.70
N SER A 104 8.14 12.59 9.33
CA SER A 104 6.95 13.41 9.30
C SER A 104 6.49 13.73 7.87
N ILE A 105 5.17 13.78 7.69
CA ILE A 105 4.52 14.18 6.45
C ILE A 105 3.62 15.35 6.76
N LYS A 106 3.86 16.47 6.06
CA LYS A 106 3.05 17.69 6.25
C LYS A 106 1.56 17.37 6.04
N LYS A 107 0.73 17.74 7.00
CA LYS A 107 -0.73 17.51 7.02
C LYS A 107 -1.18 16.07 7.31
N ALA A 108 -0.28 15.12 7.53
CA ALA A 108 -0.67 13.81 8.05
C ALA A 108 -0.44 13.74 9.55
N VAL A 109 -1.30 13.00 10.24
CA VAL A 109 -1.04 12.51 11.60
C VAL A 109 -0.35 11.15 11.46
N ILE A 110 0.80 11.00 12.12
CA ILE A 110 1.57 9.75 12.10
C ILE A 110 1.49 9.13 13.49
N LEU A 111 1.07 7.89 13.54
CA LEU A 111 0.98 7.08 14.75
C LEU A 111 1.92 5.87 14.62
N LYS A 112 2.87 5.75 15.53
CA LYS A 112 3.65 4.52 15.66
C LYS A 112 2.92 3.58 16.61
N ALA A 113 2.35 2.49 16.06
CA ALA A 113 1.62 1.49 16.82
C ALA A 113 1.63 0.13 16.10
N ASP A 114 1.49 -0.95 16.86
CA ASP A 114 1.27 -2.29 16.33
C ASP A 114 -0.24 -2.51 16.17
N LEU A 115 -0.69 -2.70 14.95
CA LEU A 115 -2.11 -2.94 14.65
C LEU A 115 -2.64 -4.27 15.19
N GLN A 116 -1.79 -5.16 15.68
CA GLN A 116 -2.19 -6.40 16.35
C GLN A 116 -2.57 -6.17 17.83
N GLU A 117 -2.22 -5.02 18.39
CA GLU A 117 -2.52 -4.66 19.77
C GLU A 117 -3.86 -3.90 19.85
N GLU A 118 -4.71 -4.25 20.82
CA GLU A 118 -6.04 -3.64 21.01
C GLU A 118 -5.95 -2.12 21.25
N GLU A 119 -4.87 -1.66 21.89
CA GLU A 119 -4.62 -0.24 22.14
C GLU A 119 -4.61 0.60 20.86
N SER A 120 -4.24 0.02 19.72
CA SER A 120 -4.21 0.72 18.42
C SER A 120 -5.60 1.21 18.01
N VAL A 121 -6.64 0.45 18.31
CA VAL A 121 -8.05 0.83 18.05
C VAL A 121 -8.43 2.08 18.87
N ASP A 122 -8.06 2.10 20.14
CA ASP A 122 -8.36 3.24 21.03
C ASP A 122 -7.56 4.49 20.66
N LEU A 123 -6.31 4.32 20.21
CA LEU A 123 -5.49 5.42 19.72
C LEU A 123 -6.08 6.04 18.45
N ILE A 124 -6.56 5.23 17.51
CA ILE A 124 -7.24 5.72 16.30
C ILE A 124 -8.48 6.51 16.68
N LYS A 125 -9.34 5.98 17.58
CA LYS A 125 -10.55 6.67 18.06
C LYS A 125 -10.25 8.01 18.74
N LYS A 126 -9.12 8.10 19.45
CA LYS A 126 -8.70 9.36 20.10
C LYS A 126 -8.20 10.41 19.10
N LEU A 127 -7.58 9.96 18.02
CA LEU A 127 -6.97 10.84 17.02
C LEU A 127 -7.94 11.24 15.91
N SER A 128 -8.92 10.40 15.61
CA SER A 128 -9.97 10.67 14.60
C SER A 128 -11.24 11.21 15.25
N VAL A 129 -11.76 12.31 14.70
CA VAL A 129 -13.04 12.89 15.17
C VAL A 129 -14.24 12.10 14.61
N ASP A 130 -14.04 11.38 13.51
CA ASP A 130 -15.07 10.64 12.78
C ASP A 130 -14.45 9.42 12.08
N LYS A 131 -15.29 8.56 11.50
CA LYS A 131 -14.88 7.48 10.62
C LYS A 131 -14.22 8.01 9.33
N PHE A 132 -13.57 7.14 8.58
CA PHE A 132 -12.82 7.46 7.37
C PHE A 132 -13.61 7.16 6.09
N ASP A 133 -13.37 7.93 5.05
CA ASP A 133 -13.92 7.67 3.72
C ASP A 133 -13.16 6.57 3.00
N VAL A 134 -11.84 6.46 3.28
CA VAL A 134 -10.96 5.46 2.66
C VAL A 134 -10.07 4.80 3.72
N VAL A 135 -9.97 3.47 3.69
CA VAL A 135 -8.99 2.69 4.45
C VAL A 135 -8.05 1.97 3.48
N LEU A 136 -6.76 2.19 3.65
CA LEU A 136 -5.69 1.65 2.81
C LEU A 136 -4.84 0.67 3.60
N SER A 137 -4.25 -0.34 2.92
CA SER A 137 -3.21 -1.18 3.51
C SER A 137 -2.22 -1.70 2.46
N ASP A 138 -0.95 -1.33 2.58
CA ASP A 138 0.17 -1.98 1.87
C ASP A 138 1.02 -2.82 2.82
N MET A 139 0.44 -3.29 3.94
CA MET A 139 1.13 -4.13 4.92
C MET A 139 1.77 -5.36 4.27
N ALA A 140 2.96 -5.70 4.70
CA ALA A 140 3.69 -6.88 4.28
C ALA A 140 4.44 -7.50 5.45
N ALA A 141 4.24 -8.77 5.68
CA ALA A 141 5.10 -9.50 6.62
C ALA A 141 6.55 -9.57 6.08
N SER A 142 7.50 -9.55 7.01
CA SER A 142 8.90 -9.86 6.68
C SER A 142 8.98 -11.23 6.03
N THR A 143 9.59 -11.31 4.83
CA THR A 143 9.68 -12.55 4.07
C THR A 143 10.60 -13.54 4.79
N THR A 144 10.08 -14.75 5.03
CA THR A 144 10.84 -15.87 5.60
C THR A 144 11.61 -16.65 4.53
N GLY A 145 11.21 -16.52 3.26
CA GLY A 145 11.69 -17.29 2.12
C GLY A 145 10.87 -18.56 1.87
N HIS A 146 9.96 -18.92 2.78
CA HIS A 146 9.01 -20.02 2.60
C HIS A 146 7.69 -19.48 2.05
N LYS A 147 7.37 -19.77 0.79
CA LYS A 147 6.22 -19.21 0.09
C LYS A 147 4.88 -19.41 0.81
N SER A 148 4.64 -20.59 1.37
CA SER A 148 3.41 -20.89 2.11
C SER A 148 3.29 -20.06 3.39
N THR A 149 4.36 -19.95 4.17
CA THR A 149 4.39 -19.14 5.39
C THR A 149 4.19 -17.66 5.08
N ASP A 150 4.89 -17.16 4.07
CA ASP A 150 4.78 -15.75 3.64
C ASP A 150 3.37 -15.44 3.12
N HIS A 151 2.71 -16.42 2.46
CA HIS A 151 1.33 -16.30 2.00
C HIS A 151 0.35 -16.19 3.16
N ILE A 152 0.42 -17.10 4.14
CA ILE A 152 -0.45 -17.10 5.33
C ILE A 152 -0.29 -15.80 6.13
N ARG A 153 0.95 -15.35 6.35
CA ARG A 153 1.22 -14.09 7.08
C ARG A 153 0.66 -12.87 6.36
N THR A 154 0.78 -12.82 5.03
CA THR A 154 0.22 -11.71 4.24
C THR A 154 -1.31 -11.75 4.24
N GLN A 155 -1.91 -12.94 4.21
CA GLN A 155 -3.35 -13.10 4.33
C GLN A 155 -3.85 -12.61 5.70
N ALA A 156 -3.21 -12.99 6.81
CA ALA A 156 -3.56 -12.52 8.15
C ALA A 156 -3.51 -10.97 8.26
N LEU A 157 -2.51 -10.33 7.64
CA LEU A 157 -2.44 -8.86 7.62
C LEU A 157 -3.56 -8.23 6.78
N ALA A 158 -3.99 -8.87 5.69
CA ALA A 158 -5.11 -8.39 4.89
C ALA A 158 -6.45 -8.56 5.62
N GLU A 159 -6.62 -9.66 6.37
CA GLU A 159 -7.77 -9.90 7.24
C GLU A 159 -7.82 -8.87 8.38
N LEU A 160 -6.70 -8.62 9.03
CA LEU A 160 -6.58 -7.57 10.05
C LEU A 160 -6.96 -6.19 9.49
N ALA A 161 -6.44 -5.83 8.30
CA ALA A 161 -6.80 -4.58 7.64
C ALA A 161 -8.30 -4.49 7.31
N ALA A 162 -8.94 -5.61 6.96
CA ALA A 162 -10.38 -5.66 6.71
C ALA A 162 -11.20 -5.44 7.99
N LEU A 163 -10.76 -5.96 9.14
CA LEU A 163 -11.40 -5.67 10.43
C LEU A 163 -11.34 -4.17 10.75
N TYR A 164 -10.17 -3.55 10.59
CA TYR A 164 -10.04 -2.10 10.75
C TYR A 164 -10.94 -1.33 9.76
N ALA A 165 -11.09 -1.82 8.53
CA ALA A 165 -11.98 -1.19 7.56
C ALA A 165 -13.46 -1.26 7.99
N VAL A 166 -13.90 -2.39 8.57
CA VAL A 166 -15.27 -2.54 9.10
C VAL A 166 -15.51 -1.58 10.28
N ASP A 167 -14.54 -1.44 11.18
CA ASP A 167 -14.68 -0.60 12.37
C ASP A 167 -14.63 0.90 12.05
N PHE A 168 -13.82 1.29 11.07
CA PHE A 168 -13.45 2.68 10.85
C PHE A 168 -13.97 3.31 9.54
N LEU A 169 -14.60 2.55 8.62
CA LEU A 169 -15.17 3.14 7.41
C LEU A 169 -16.54 3.78 7.66
N LYS A 170 -16.76 4.91 7.03
CA LYS A 170 -18.10 5.50 6.83
C LYS A 170 -18.93 4.65 5.87
N ASN A 171 -20.24 4.69 6.00
CA ASN A 171 -21.13 4.10 5.00
C ASN A 171 -20.80 4.67 3.60
N GLY A 172 -20.71 3.79 2.61
CA GLY A 172 -20.28 4.13 1.26
C GLY A 172 -18.76 4.17 1.04
N GLY A 173 -17.96 4.04 2.10
CA GLY A 173 -16.49 4.12 2.07
C GLY A 173 -15.81 3.06 1.22
N THR A 174 -14.51 3.24 1.03
CA THR A 174 -13.66 2.40 0.17
C THR A 174 -12.54 1.75 0.97
N PHE A 175 -12.33 0.45 0.78
CA PHE A 175 -11.19 -0.31 1.30
C PHE A 175 -10.29 -0.75 0.16
N CYS A 176 -8.97 -0.55 0.33
CA CYS A 176 -7.96 -1.04 -0.62
C CYS A 176 -6.80 -1.68 0.14
N ALA A 177 -6.57 -2.96 -0.09
CA ALA A 177 -5.50 -3.68 0.61
C ALA A 177 -4.69 -4.60 -0.30
N LYS A 178 -3.40 -4.75 0.04
CA LYS A 178 -2.55 -5.75 -0.57
C LYS A 178 -2.97 -7.15 -0.15
N VAL A 179 -3.08 -8.03 -1.15
CA VAL A 179 -3.26 -9.46 -0.99
C VAL A 179 -2.30 -10.20 -1.90
N PHE A 180 -2.08 -11.48 -1.69
CA PHE A 180 -1.38 -12.30 -2.67
C PHE A 180 -2.39 -12.95 -3.63
N GLN A 181 -1.97 -13.21 -4.86
CA GLN A 181 -2.76 -13.86 -5.88
C GLN A 181 -3.28 -15.21 -5.36
N GLY A 182 -4.59 -15.38 -5.32
CA GLY A 182 -5.24 -16.49 -4.64
C GLY A 182 -5.55 -16.26 -3.16
N GLY A 183 -5.09 -15.16 -2.53
CA GLY A 183 -5.23 -14.90 -1.09
C GLY A 183 -6.54 -14.24 -0.65
N THR A 184 -7.46 -13.94 -1.57
CA THR A 184 -8.85 -13.51 -1.23
C THR A 184 -9.83 -14.67 -1.40
N HIS A 185 -9.42 -15.86 -1.01
CA HIS A 185 -10.31 -17.03 -0.94
C HIS A 185 -10.75 -17.24 0.51
N GLY A 186 -11.94 -17.83 0.68
CA GLY A 186 -12.47 -18.16 2.00
C GLY A 186 -12.99 -16.94 2.77
N ASP A 187 -12.61 -16.83 4.04
CA ASP A 187 -13.24 -15.94 5.02
C ASP A 187 -13.10 -14.46 4.69
N LEU A 188 -11.93 -14.01 4.24
CA LEU A 188 -11.74 -12.61 3.83
C LEU A 188 -12.69 -12.19 2.70
N LEU A 189 -12.86 -13.04 1.66
CA LEU A 189 -13.76 -12.70 0.55
C LEU A 189 -15.23 -12.73 0.99
N LEU A 190 -15.61 -13.63 1.89
CA LEU A 190 -16.95 -13.68 2.46
C LEU A 190 -17.24 -12.42 3.26
N GLU A 191 -16.31 -12.01 4.11
CA GLU A 191 -16.42 -10.80 4.92
C GLU A 191 -16.54 -9.54 4.03
N LEU A 192 -15.70 -9.43 3.01
CA LEU A 192 -15.77 -8.31 2.06
C LEU A 192 -17.10 -8.30 1.28
N LYS A 193 -17.61 -9.47 0.84
CA LYS A 193 -18.90 -9.55 0.13
C LYS A 193 -20.08 -9.15 1.00
N LYS A 194 -20.03 -9.46 2.29
CA LYS A 194 -21.05 -9.06 3.26
C LYS A 194 -21.08 -7.54 3.43
N ASN A 195 -19.92 -6.92 3.57
CA ASN A 195 -19.78 -5.55 4.01
C ASN A 195 -19.65 -4.53 2.86
N PHE A 196 -19.40 -4.94 1.62
CA PHE A 196 -19.18 -4.03 0.49
C PHE A 196 -20.12 -4.32 -0.70
N LYS A 197 -20.45 -3.27 -1.46
CA LYS A 197 -21.27 -3.38 -2.68
C LYS A 197 -20.51 -3.99 -3.84
N THR A 198 -19.22 -3.64 -4.00
CA THR A 198 -18.39 -4.12 -5.11
C THR A 198 -17.01 -4.49 -4.64
N ILE A 199 -16.47 -5.58 -5.20
CA ILE A 199 -15.11 -6.07 -4.93
C ILE A 199 -14.41 -6.31 -6.27
N LYS A 200 -13.23 -5.76 -6.42
CA LYS A 200 -12.37 -5.93 -7.59
C LYS A 200 -10.96 -6.31 -7.14
N HIS A 201 -10.27 -7.05 -7.99
CA HIS A 201 -8.85 -7.34 -7.81
C HIS A 201 -8.06 -6.70 -8.94
N TYR A 202 -6.93 -6.13 -8.62
CA TYR A 202 -6.08 -5.48 -9.59
C TYR A 202 -4.60 -5.64 -9.24
N LYS A 203 -3.81 -5.94 -10.24
CA LYS A 203 -2.35 -5.94 -10.14
C LYS A 203 -1.83 -4.72 -10.91
N PRO A 204 -1.40 -3.64 -10.22
CA PRO A 204 -0.82 -2.48 -10.87
C PRO A 204 0.45 -2.85 -11.64
N ASP A 205 0.76 -2.15 -12.74
CA ASP A 205 2.01 -2.32 -13.47
C ASP A 205 3.23 -1.99 -12.60
N ALA A 206 3.03 -1.11 -11.61
CA ALA A 206 4.03 -0.82 -10.58
C ALA A 206 4.30 -2.01 -9.65
N SER A 207 3.46 -3.03 -9.57
CA SER A 207 3.79 -4.30 -8.91
C SER A 207 4.75 -5.11 -9.77
N ARG A 208 5.79 -5.70 -9.15
CA ARG A 208 6.77 -6.51 -9.89
C ARG A 208 6.10 -7.71 -10.56
N LYS A 209 6.43 -7.97 -11.83
CA LYS A 209 5.85 -9.08 -12.61
C LYS A 209 5.96 -10.45 -11.92
N GLY A 210 7.10 -10.73 -11.27
CA GLY A 210 7.34 -11.99 -10.55
C GLY A 210 6.82 -12.03 -9.11
N SER A 211 6.18 -10.96 -8.60
CA SER A 211 5.55 -10.95 -7.28
C SER A 211 4.14 -11.49 -7.36
N PRO A 212 3.68 -12.30 -6.39
CA PRO A 212 2.27 -12.70 -6.27
C PRO A 212 1.36 -11.55 -5.80
N GLU A 213 1.92 -10.38 -5.50
CA GLU A 213 1.22 -9.21 -5.01
C GLU A 213 0.12 -8.74 -5.96
N THR A 214 -1.07 -8.57 -5.44
CA THR A 214 -2.23 -7.94 -6.06
C THR A 214 -2.96 -7.11 -5.01
N TYR A 215 -3.98 -6.36 -5.41
CA TYR A 215 -4.76 -5.53 -4.50
C TYR A 215 -6.23 -5.86 -4.60
N VAL A 216 -6.89 -5.97 -3.46
CA VAL A 216 -8.35 -5.97 -3.39
C VAL A 216 -8.83 -4.53 -3.23
N ILE A 217 -9.83 -4.15 -4.01
CA ILE A 217 -10.52 -2.87 -3.95
C ILE A 217 -11.99 -3.16 -3.69
N ALA A 218 -12.46 -2.83 -2.49
CA ALA A 218 -13.84 -3.02 -2.06
C ALA A 218 -14.47 -1.64 -1.87
N LYS A 219 -15.59 -1.36 -2.54
CA LYS A 219 -16.25 -0.05 -2.53
C LYS A 219 -17.70 -0.15 -2.09
N GLY A 220 -18.16 0.92 -1.47
CA GLY A 220 -19.51 1.04 -1.00
C GLY A 220 -19.74 0.20 0.25
N PHE A 221 -18.96 0.49 1.29
CA PHE A 221 -19.14 -0.12 2.62
C PHE A 221 -20.60 0.01 3.07
N LYS A 222 -21.14 -1.02 3.68
CA LYS A 222 -22.50 -1.08 4.24
C LYS A 222 -22.34 -1.18 5.75
N GLU A 223 -22.79 -0.20 6.42
CA GLU A 223 -22.87 -0.20 7.88
C GLU A 223 -24.02 -1.09 8.38
#